data_01789970a5d43d0feae64408d4a99b9b
#
_entry.id   01789970a5d43d0feae64408d4a99b9b
#
_cell.length_a   1.000
_cell.length_b   1.000
_cell.length_c   1.000
_cell.angle_alpha   90.00
_cell.angle_beta   90.00
_cell.angle_gamma   90.00
#
_symmetry.space_group_name_H-M   'P 1'
#
loop_
_entity.id
_entity.type
_entity.pdbx_description
1 polymer ?
#
loop_
_entity_poly.entity_id
_entity_poly.type
_entity_poly.pdbx_seq_one_letter_code
_entity_poly.pdbx_strand_id
1 'polypeptide(L)'
;MNTHMRKLITAVAALSAAFYSTTAFADWKPVGDKIKTAWAEKVSPQNALPEYPRPIMERAQWLNLNGLWDYAITAKDAPRPDKFDGQILVPFAVESSLSGVGKMLGENKSLWYERSIEIPADWKGKNILLNFGAVDWKAEVFVNGAKIGEHTGGYTPFSFDITKSLKDGKNTLAVRVWDSTGGTLPHGKQSPNPGGIFYTSVSGIWQTVWLEPVCATHISKLKITPDLDSSSFAITVSSADEKAVANIKILDKGKVVAETVAPANKVANIPVVNPKLWSPNSPFLYDLEISLSKDGQKVDEVKSYAGMRKFAIKKLSKWANREFQLNNRKFFSFGLLDQGYWPDGLYTAPTDEALRFDIQKTKDFGFNSIRKHIKVEPARWYTYCDRMGIVVWQDMPAQFAGEYKQWQPRSYFKGETQNPNEWAVRNYKKEWKEIIESLESYPCIAMWVPFNENWGQFDTAEIAEWTKQLDPTRLVNAASGGNFFDCGDVFDTHDYGRPTMALFDGNKLNVIGEYGGINCRIKGHEWDGGNNWGYGKSRTPEKATEAFIDLTNHFIKMAEFGCQGAIYTQTTDVELETNGVMTYDRKVIKLDEKKVREANLKLSNVFDK
;
A
#
# COMPACT_ATOMS: atom_id res chain seq x y z
N MET A 1 18.55 -58.26 -70.02
CA MET A 1 17.32 -57.57 -69.64
C MET A 1 17.36 -57.31 -68.14
N ASN A 2 17.36 -56.10 -67.83
CA ASN A 2 17.28 -55.36 -66.61
C ASN A 2 16.88 -56.10 -65.34
N THR A 3 17.68 -55.91 -64.28
CA THR A 3 17.14 -55.65 -62.97
C THR A 3 18.16 -54.94 -62.05
N HIS A 4 17.76 -53.78 -61.54
CA HIS A 4 18.56 -52.87 -60.79
C HIS A 4 18.84 -53.37 -59.37
N MET A 5 20.10 -53.33 -58.99
CA MET A 5 20.59 -53.58 -57.64
C MET A 5 20.53 -52.26 -56.81
N ARG A 6 19.61 -52.15 -55.82
CA ARG A 6 19.58 -51.06 -54.85
C ARG A 6 20.52 -51.38 -53.69
N LYS A 7 21.52 -50.54 -53.48
CA LYS A 7 22.38 -50.56 -52.32
C LYS A 7 21.63 -49.91 -51.15
N LEU A 8 21.44 -50.64 -50.07
CA LEU A 8 20.99 -50.12 -48.73
C LEU A 8 22.23 -49.53 -48.05
N ILE A 9 22.20 -48.23 -47.77
CA ILE A 9 23.12 -47.57 -46.81
C ILE A 9 22.40 -47.49 -45.48
N THR A 10 22.89 -48.25 -44.50
CA THR A 10 22.41 -48.22 -43.11
C THR A 10 23.17 -47.09 -42.37
N ALA A 11 22.52 -45.97 -42.09
CA ALA A 11 23.05 -44.95 -41.21
C ALA A 11 22.71 -45.31 -39.74
N VAL A 12 23.71 -45.59 -38.94
CA VAL A 12 23.58 -45.75 -37.49
C VAL A 12 23.59 -44.34 -36.88
N ALA A 13 22.43 -43.86 -36.48
CA ALA A 13 22.30 -42.65 -35.64
C ALA A 13 22.49 -43.03 -34.17
N ALA A 14 23.61 -42.69 -33.59
CA ALA A 14 23.82 -42.77 -32.16
C ALA A 14 23.03 -41.68 -31.48
N LEU A 15 21.88 -42.01 -30.82
CA LEU A 15 21.17 -41.14 -29.88
C LEU A 15 21.98 -41.09 -28.56
N SER A 16 22.69 -40.01 -28.33
CA SER A 16 23.19 -39.65 -27.00
C SER A 16 22.02 -39.06 -26.22
N ALA A 17 21.34 -39.90 -25.40
CA ALA A 17 20.39 -39.43 -24.42
C ALA A 17 21.14 -38.71 -23.27
N ALA A 18 21.16 -37.41 -23.34
CA ALA A 18 21.53 -36.61 -22.17
C ALA A 18 20.44 -36.78 -21.12
N PHE A 19 20.72 -37.53 -20.08
CA PHE A 19 19.91 -37.55 -18.87
C PHE A 19 20.03 -36.19 -18.19
N TYR A 20 19.11 -35.27 -18.49
CA TYR A 20 18.84 -34.16 -17.59
C TYR A 20 18.12 -34.74 -16.37
N SER A 21 18.85 -34.88 -15.25
CA SER A 21 18.25 -35.10 -13.95
C SER A 21 17.43 -33.86 -13.62
N THR A 22 16.19 -33.79 -14.05
CA THR A 22 15.20 -32.88 -13.51
C THR A 22 14.89 -33.39 -12.11
N THR A 23 15.48 -32.78 -11.08
CA THR A 23 14.85 -32.81 -9.76
C THR A 23 13.44 -32.24 -9.97
N ALA A 24 12.43 -33.11 -10.04
CA ALA A 24 11.04 -32.73 -10.06
C ALA A 24 10.76 -32.05 -8.71
N PHE A 25 10.85 -30.71 -8.67
CA PHE A 25 10.22 -29.97 -7.60
C PHE A 25 8.73 -30.27 -7.68
N ALA A 26 8.11 -30.59 -6.54
CA ALA A 26 6.66 -30.77 -6.50
C ALA A 26 5.99 -29.51 -7.09
N ASP A 27 4.96 -29.71 -7.93
CA ASP A 27 4.19 -28.59 -8.47
C ASP A 27 3.77 -27.66 -7.34
N TRP A 28 4.08 -26.35 -7.48
CA TRP A 28 3.67 -25.35 -6.49
C TRP A 28 2.15 -25.38 -6.30
N LYS A 29 1.72 -25.26 -5.06
CA LYS A 29 0.31 -25.11 -4.68
C LYS A 29 0.19 -24.30 -3.38
N PRO A 30 -0.93 -23.59 -3.17
CA PRO A 30 -1.23 -22.99 -1.88
C PRO A 30 -1.22 -24.03 -0.76
N VAL A 31 -0.68 -23.65 0.42
CA VAL A 31 -0.61 -24.52 1.60
C VAL A 31 -1.65 -24.15 2.64
N GLY A 32 -1.88 -25.06 3.61
CA GLY A 32 -2.81 -24.86 4.71
C GLY A 32 -4.28 -25.08 4.32
N ASP A 33 -5.12 -25.19 5.35
CA ASP A 33 -6.53 -25.54 5.27
C ASP A 33 -7.49 -24.37 5.57
N LYS A 34 -6.94 -23.18 5.87
CA LYS A 34 -7.73 -21.98 6.13
C LYS A 34 -8.49 -21.53 4.88
N ILE A 35 -9.56 -20.76 5.12
CA ILE A 35 -10.36 -20.19 4.03
C ILE A 35 -9.48 -19.41 3.05
N LYS A 36 -9.91 -19.37 1.80
CA LYS A 36 -9.22 -18.65 0.70
C LYS A 36 -10.25 -17.90 -0.13
N THR A 37 -9.81 -16.80 -0.73
CA THR A 37 -10.63 -16.08 -1.71
C THR A 37 -10.82 -16.89 -2.99
N ALA A 38 -11.76 -16.50 -3.82
CA ALA A 38 -11.93 -17.11 -5.15
C ALA A 38 -10.75 -16.80 -6.10
N TRP A 39 -10.00 -15.74 -5.84
CA TRP A 39 -8.82 -15.36 -6.64
C TRP A 39 -7.60 -16.25 -6.39
N ALA A 40 -7.52 -16.93 -5.25
CA ALA A 40 -6.42 -17.84 -4.96
C ALA A 40 -6.27 -18.95 -6.02
N GLU A 41 -7.38 -19.39 -6.61
CA GLU A 41 -7.39 -20.40 -7.69
C GLU A 41 -6.80 -19.87 -9.01
N LYS A 42 -6.74 -18.55 -9.19
CA LYS A 42 -6.17 -17.90 -10.38
C LYS A 42 -4.65 -17.69 -10.27
N VAL A 43 -4.07 -17.84 -9.08
CA VAL A 43 -2.64 -17.63 -8.84
C VAL A 43 -1.82 -18.81 -9.32
N SER A 44 -0.76 -18.54 -10.05
CA SER A 44 0.25 -19.53 -10.46
C SER A 44 1.63 -18.90 -10.50
N PRO A 45 2.70 -19.71 -10.52
CA PRO A 45 4.06 -19.19 -10.67
C PRO A 45 4.30 -18.32 -11.92
N GLN A 46 3.50 -18.50 -12.96
CA GLN A 46 3.63 -17.80 -14.23
C GLN A 46 2.87 -16.46 -14.27
N ASN A 47 1.91 -16.25 -13.34
CA ASN A 47 1.06 -15.05 -13.35
C ASN A 47 0.98 -14.34 -11.99
N ALA A 48 1.92 -14.57 -11.08
CA ALA A 48 1.97 -13.89 -9.78
C ALA A 48 2.18 -12.39 -9.95
N LEU A 49 1.10 -11.62 -9.89
CA LEU A 49 1.06 -10.15 -10.05
C LEU A 49 1.91 -9.66 -11.23
N PRO A 50 1.46 -9.91 -12.48
CA PRO A 50 2.23 -9.61 -13.68
C PRO A 50 2.22 -8.13 -14.08
N GLU A 51 1.41 -7.30 -13.42
CA GLU A 51 1.22 -5.90 -13.77
C GLU A 51 2.42 -5.04 -13.36
N TYR A 52 2.66 -3.94 -14.13
CA TYR A 52 3.70 -2.98 -13.78
C TYR A 52 3.44 -2.35 -12.39
N PRO A 53 4.42 -2.41 -11.47
CA PRO A 53 4.14 -2.15 -10.05
C PRO A 53 4.06 -0.67 -9.66
N ARG A 54 4.60 0.27 -10.45
CA ARG A 54 4.74 1.69 -10.09
C ARG A 54 4.07 2.64 -11.11
N PRO A 55 2.72 2.68 -11.22
CA PRO A 55 2.02 3.44 -12.26
C PRO A 55 2.26 4.96 -12.22
N ILE A 56 2.65 5.53 -11.06
CA ILE A 56 2.96 6.95 -10.93
C ILE A 56 4.27 7.35 -11.64
N MET A 57 5.10 6.41 -12.04
CA MET A 57 6.32 6.60 -12.84
C MET A 57 6.56 5.33 -13.68
N GLU A 58 5.78 5.19 -14.75
CA GLU A 58 5.76 3.99 -15.59
C GLU A 58 6.83 4.04 -16.66
N ARG A 59 7.61 2.95 -16.79
CA ARG A 59 8.58 2.69 -17.86
C ARG A 59 8.08 1.65 -18.83
N ALA A 60 8.37 1.85 -20.12
CA ALA A 60 7.95 0.93 -21.17
C ALA A 60 8.73 -0.41 -21.13
N GLN A 61 10.01 -0.36 -20.73
CA GLN A 61 10.85 -1.55 -20.62
C GLN A 61 11.06 -1.92 -19.15
N TRP A 62 10.70 -3.15 -18.81
CA TRP A 62 10.88 -3.73 -17.48
C TRP A 62 10.76 -5.26 -17.55
N LEU A 63 11.25 -5.94 -16.52
CA LEU A 63 11.14 -7.39 -16.39
C LEU A 63 10.64 -7.74 -14.98
N ASN A 64 9.49 -8.42 -14.92
CA ASN A 64 8.93 -8.93 -13.67
C ASN A 64 9.79 -10.10 -13.16
N LEU A 65 10.20 -10.04 -11.89
CA LEU A 65 10.93 -11.09 -11.21
C LEU A 65 10.08 -11.86 -10.19
N ASN A 66 8.77 -11.65 -10.15
CA ASN A 66 7.87 -12.50 -9.37
C ASN A 66 7.89 -13.95 -9.90
N GLY A 67 7.31 -14.87 -9.16
CA GLY A 67 7.29 -16.27 -9.50
C GLY A 67 8.09 -17.11 -8.49
N LEU A 68 8.51 -18.31 -8.87
CA LEU A 68 9.23 -19.20 -7.96
C LEU A 68 10.68 -18.74 -7.75
N TRP A 69 11.05 -18.69 -6.46
CA TRP A 69 12.42 -18.53 -6.00
C TRP A 69 12.76 -19.71 -5.09
N ASP A 70 14.01 -20.13 -5.06
CA ASP A 70 14.48 -21.06 -4.03
C ASP A 70 14.55 -20.34 -2.69
N TYR A 71 14.14 -21.00 -1.58
CA TYR A 71 14.17 -20.40 -0.25
C TYR A 71 14.81 -21.33 0.78
N ALA A 72 15.37 -20.72 1.83
CA ALA A 72 15.80 -21.43 3.02
C ALA A 72 15.58 -20.58 4.28
N ILE A 73 15.13 -21.22 5.36
CA ILE A 73 15.03 -20.60 6.69
C ILE A 73 16.23 -21.05 7.52
N THR A 74 17.10 -20.12 7.88
CA THR A 74 18.33 -20.38 8.61
C THR A 74 18.32 -19.73 10.00
N ALA A 75 19.33 -20.00 10.84
CA ALA A 75 19.58 -19.16 12.01
C ALA A 75 19.87 -17.71 11.56
N LYS A 76 19.51 -16.71 12.40
CA LYS A 76 19.56 -15.27 12.08
C LYS A 76 20.88 -14.83 11.45
N ASP A 77 22.01 -15.27 12.01
CA ASP A 77 23.35 -14.82 11.58
C ASP A 77 24.09 -15.86 10.73
N ALA A 78 23.39 -16.92 10.28
CA ALA A 78 23.99 -17.93 9.44
C ALA A 78 24.36 -17.36 8.06
N PRO A 79 25.45 -17.81 7.43
CA PRO A 79 25.80 -17.45 6.07
C PRO A 79 24.76 -17.98 5.07
N ARG A 80 24.89 -17.59 3.80
CA ARG A 80 24.07 -18.15 2.72
C ARG A 80 24.17 -19.69 2.76
N PRO A 81 23.03 -20.41 2.75
CA PRO A 81 23.03 -21.87 2.78
C PRO A 81 23.52 -22.46 1.46
N ASP A 82 24.19 -23.60 1.52
CA ASP A 82 24.56 -24.39 0.34
C ASP A 82 23.35 -25.15 -0.24
N LYS A 83 22.35 -25.44 0.60
CA LYS A 83 21.13 -26.16 0.22
C LYS A 83 19.90 -25.36 0.66
N PHE A 84 18.97 -25.21 -0.28
CA PHE A 84 17.67 -24.59 -0.06
C PHE A 84 16.63 -25.60 0.41
N ASP A 85 15.62 -25.13 1.18
CA ASP A 85 14.55 -25.95 1.75
C ASP A 85 13.47 -26.30 0.74
N GLY A 86 13.34 -25.50 -0.34
CA GLY A 86 12.33 -25.66 -1.39
C GLY A 86 12.14 -24.39 -2.19
N GLN A 87 10.93 -24.22 -2.75
CA GLN A 87 10.56 -23.05 -3.51
C GLN A 87 9.45 -22.25 -2.82
N ILE A 88 9.53 -20.93 -2.96
CA ILE A 88 8.56 -19.96 -2.47
C ILE A 88 8.04 -19.12 -3.63
N LEU A 89 6.74 -18.84 -3.66
CA LEU A 89 6.15 -17.97 -4.67
C LEU A 89 6.25 -16.50 -4.23
N VAL A 90 7.14 -15.73 -4.86
CA VAL A 90 7.26 -14.27 -4.69
C VAL A 90 6.15 -13.60 -5.54
N PRO A 91 5.43 -12.59 -5.01
CA PRO A 91 5.70 -11.82 -3.81
C PRO A 91 4.76 -12.16 -2.62
N PHE A 92 4.63 -13.40 -2.27
CA PHE A 92 3.81 -13.79 -1.13
C PHE A 92 4.69 -14.08 0.08
N ALA A 93 4.37 -13.45 1.23
CA ALA A 93 5.11 -13.60 2.48
C ALA A 93 5.20 -15.06 2.91
N VAL A 94 6.30 -15.45 3.55
CA VAL A 94 6.59 -16.85 3.89
C VAL A 94 5.52 -17.51 4.77
N GLU A 95 4.79 -16.73 5.56
CA GLU A 95 3.67 -17.17 6.41
C GLU A 95 2.39 -17.45 5.62
N SER A 96 2.24 -16.84 4.44
CA SER A 96 1.01 -16.90 3.66
C SER A 96 0.79 -18.26 3.00
N SER A 97 -0.48 -18.59 2.76
CA SER A 97 -0.85 -19.80 2.01
C SER A 97 -0.30 -19.77 0.58
N LEU A 98 -0.40 -18.61 -0.10
CA LEU A 98 0.04 -18.45 -1.50
C LEU A 98 1.55 -18.46 -1.67
N SER A 99 2.34 -18.31 -0.61
CA SER A 99 3.79 -18.52 -0.70
C SER A 99 4.15 -19.96 -1.09
N GLY A 100 3.28 -20.94 -0.77
CA GLY A 100 3.56 -22.36 -0.85
C GLY A 100 4.37 -22.90 0.33
N VAL A 101 4.67 -22.05 1.34
CA VAL A 101 5.49 -22.39 2.52
C VAL A 101 4.67 -22.40 3.81
N GLY A 102 3.97 -21.31 4.14
CA GLY A 102 3.05 -21.23 5.29
C GLY A 102 3.74 -21.39 6.66
N LYS A 103 4.94 -20.83 6.83
CA LYS A 103 5.74 -20.98 8.05
C LYS A 103 6.02 -19.63 8.69
N MET A 104 5.80 -19.51 9.99
CA MET A 104 6.22 -18.34 10.77
C MET A 104 7.76 -18.25 10.79
N LEU A 105 8.29 -17.07 10.48
CA LEU A 105 9.75 -16.86 10.44
C LEU A 105 10.32 -16.74 11.86
N GLY A 106 9.87 -15.76 12.63
CA GLY A 106 10.36 -15.48 13.98
C GLY A 106 11.72 -14.77 14.04
N GLU A 107 11.94 -14.03 15.12
CA GLU A 107 13.07 -13.08 15.31
C GLU A 107 14.48 -13.70 15.26
N ASN A 108 14.61 -15.00 15.55
CA ASN A 108 15.89 -15.72 15.61
C ASN A 108 16.26 -16.40 14.28
N LYS A 109 15.54 -16.09 13.22
CA LYS A 109 15.71 -16.68 11.88
C LYS A 109 15.99 -15.61 10.84
N SER A 110 16.60 -16.06 9.72
CA SER A 110 16.67 -15.32 8.47
C SER A 110 16.07 -16.15 7.35
N LEU A 111 15.40 -15.46 6.44
CA LEU A 111 14.82 -16.05 5.23
C LEU A 111 15.72 -15.69 4.04
N TRP A 112 16.26 -16.70 3.40
CA TRP A 112 17.02 -16.56 2.17
C TRP A 112 16.13 -16.85 0.97
N TYR A 113 16.27 -16.02 -0.04
CA TYR A 113 15.70 -16.20 -1.37
C TYR A 113 16.82 -16.26 -2.39
N GLU A 114 16.67 -17.10 -3.43
CA GLU A 114 17.60 -17.12 -4.55
C GLU A 114 16.89 -17.47 -5.86
N ARG A 115 17.28 -16.81 -6.93
CA ARG A 115 16.90 -17.19 -8.29
C ARG A 115 17.97 -16.83 -9.31
N SER A 116 17.94 -17.53 -10.44
CA SER A 116 18.71 -17.16 -11.63
C SER A 116 17.97 -16.10 -12.44
N ILE A 117 18.68 -15.09 -12.91
CA ILE A 117 18.17 -14.04 -13.79
C ILE A 117 19.06 -13.92 -15.02
N GLU A 118 18.44 -13.60 -16.15
CA GLU A 118 19.14 -13.23 -17.39
C GLU A 118 18.68 -11.84 -17.82
N ILE A 119 19.62 -11.00 -18.22
CA ILE A 119 19.31 -9.65 -18.69
C ILE A 119 18.98 -9.72 -20.18
N PRO A 120 17.83 -9.17 -20.62
CA PRO A 120 17.47 -9.13 -22.05
C PRO A 120 18.59 -8.52 -22.91
N ALA A 121 18.85 -9.12 -24.05
CA ALA A 121 19.99 -8.74 -24.92
C ALA A 121 19.85 -7.31 -25.47
N ASP A 122 18.62 -6.82 -25.66
CA ASP A 122 18.29 -5.44 -26.07
C ASP A 122 18.55 -4.38 -24.99
N TRP A 123 18.87 -4.80 -23.75
CA TRP A 123 19.26 -3.90 -22.65
C TRP A 123 20.78 -3.68 -22.57
N LYS A 124 21.56 -4.24 -23.51
CA LYS A 124 23.01 -4.09 -23.54
C LYS A 124 23.41 -2.61 -23.57
N GLY A 125 24.34 -2.23 -22.69
CA GLY A 125 24.82 -0.84 -22.56
C GLY A 125 23.93 0.08 -21.71
N LYS A 126 22.85 -0.44 -21.14
CA LYS A 126 22.04 0.27 -20.14
C LYS A 126 22.49 -0.07 -18.71
N ASN A 127 22.22 0.81 -17.77
CA ASN A 127 22.25 0.46 -16.35
C ASN A 127 21.00 -0.35 -16.03
N ILE A 128 21.14 -1.31 -15.12
CA ILE A 128 20.07 -2.20 -14.71
C ILE A 128 19.71 -1.90 -13.26
N LEU A 129 18.54 -1.35 -13.05
CA LEU A 129 17.97 -1.12 -11.71
C LEU A 129 17.19 -2.36 -11.27
N LEU A 130 17.56 -2.90 -10.13
CA LEU A 130 16.80 -3.92 -9.41
C LEU A 130 15.91 -3.20 -8.38
N ASN A 131 14.60 -3.38 -8.52
CA ASN A 131 13.61 -2.68 -7.72
C ASN A 131 12.82 -3.67 -6.87
N PHE A 132 12.45 -3.26 -5.65
CA PHE A 132 11.56 -3.96 -4.75
C PHE A 132 10.42 -3.03 -4.36
N GLY A 133 9.18 -3.51 -4.40
CA GLY A 133 8.02 -2.76 -3.92
C GLY A 133 8.00 -2.65 -2.40
N ALA A 134 8.22 -3.75 -1.70
CA ALA A 134 8.46 -3.79 -0.26
C ALA A 134 9.02 -5.16 0.18
N VAL A 135 9.82 -5.14 1.23
CA VAL A 135 10.36 -6.33 1.91
C VAL A 135 10.33 -6.09 3.42
N ASP A 136 9.65 -6.92 4.19
CA ASP A 136 9.57 -6.78 5.64
C ASP A 136 10.59 -7.71 6.32
N TRP A 137 11.53 -7.24 7.10
CA TRP A 137 11.81 -5.86 7.48
C TRP A 137 13.20 -5.42 7.00
N LYS A 138 14.31 -6.16 7.32
CA LYS A 138 15.67 -5.89 6.86
C LYS A 138 16.02 -6.80 5.69
N ALA A 139 16.28 -6.23 4.52
CA ALA A 139 16.71 -6.91 3.32
C ALA A 139 18.19 -6.65 3.03
N GLU A 140 18.97 -7.70 2.75
CA GLU A 140 20.33 -7.63 2.20
C GLU A 140 20.30 -8.29 0.83
N VAL A 141 20.80 -7.58 -0.19
CA VAL A 141 20.72 -8.01 -1.61
C VAL A 141 22.10 -8.35 -2.12
N PHE A 142 22.19 -9.48 -2.83
CA PHE A 142 23.43 -10.02 -3.39
C PHE A 142 23.23 -10.35 -4.88
N VAL A 143 24.22 -10.04 -5.71
CA VAL A 143 24.29 -10.45 -7.11
C VAL A 143 25.62 -11.16 -7.35
N ASN A 144 25.56 -12.38 -7.88
CA ASN A 144 26.72 -13.24 -8.10
C ASN A 144 27.62 -13.41 -6.85
N GLY A 145 27.01 -13.46 -5.68
CA GLY A 145 27.68 -13.58 -4.37
C GLY A 145 28.20 -12.27 -3.79
N ALA A 146 28.24 -11.18 -4.53
CA ALA A 146 28.64 -9.87 -4.03
C ALA A 146 27.44 -9.15 -3.37
N LYS A 147 27.60 -8.62 -2.14
CA LYS A 147 26.59 -7.77 -1.50
C LYS A 147 26.49 -6.44 -2.25
N ILE A 148 25.30 -6.12 -2.74
CA ILE A 148 24.97 -4.89 -3.46
C ILE A 148 24.57 -3.78 -2.50
N GLY A 149 23.77 -4.11 -1.50
CA GLY A 149 23.27 -3.16 -0.51
C GLY A 149 22.33 -3.80 0.50
N GLU A 150 21.77 -2.94 1.33
CA GLU A 150 20.74 -3.33 2.30
C GLU A 150 19.65 -2.25 2.40
N HIS A 151 18.48 -2.66 2.81
CA HIS A 151 17.35 -1.78 3.12
C HIS A 151 16.73 -2.20 4.46
N THR A 152 16.19 -1.23 5.18
CA THR A 152 15.39 -1.44 6.40
C THR A 152 14.10 -0.65 6.30
N GLY A 153 13.01 -1.25 6.74
CA GLY A 153 11.65 -0.71 6.64
C GLY A 153 10.75 -1.65 5.84
N GLY A 154 9.60 -2.02 6.45
CA GLY A 154 8.74 -3.07 5.90
C GLY A 154 7.80 -2.62 4.77
N TYR A 155 7.68 -1.31 4.51
CA TYR A 155 6.56 -0.77 3.75
C TYR A 155 6.97 0.13 2.58
N THR A 156 8.26 0.38 2.38
CA THR A 156 8.74 1.35 1.39
C THR A 156 9.48 0.70 0.24
N PRO A 157 9.33 1.23 -1.00
CA PRO A 157 10.06 0.73 -2.15
C PRO A 157 11.54 1.15 -2.08
N PHE A 158 12.40 0.30 -2.62
CA PHE A 158 13.81 0.60 -2.78
C PHE A 158 14.40 -0.01 -4.06
N SER A 159 15.54 0.51 -4.50
CA SER A 159 16.22 0.00 -5.69
C SER A 159 17.74 0.08 -5.58
N PHE A 160 18.41 -0.79 -6.35
CA PHE A 160 19.86 -0.83 -6.48
C PHE A 160 20.26 -0.90 -7.95
N ASP A 161 21.28 -0.14 -8.33
CA ASP A 161 21.96 -0.32 -9.62
C ASP A 161 22.88 -1.54 -9.52
N ILE A 162 22.52 -2.61 -10.20
CA ILE A 162 23.25 -3.88 -10.18
C ILE A 162 24.21 -4.04 -11.37
N THR A 163 24.31 -3.07 -12.26
CA THR A 163 25.03 -3.13 -13.56
C THR A 163 26.44 -3.68 -13.42
N LYS A 164 27.20 -3.16 -12.44
CA LYS A 164 28.62 -3.55 -12.25
C LYS A 164 28.81 -4.96 -11.72
N SER A 165 27.78 -5.59 -11.18
CA SER A 165 27.82 -6.93 -10.60
C SER A 165 27.28 -7.99 -11.56
N LEU A 166 26.76 -7.58 -12.71
CA LEU A 166 26.27 -8.47 -13.75
C LEU A 166 27.41 -9.03 -14.59
N LYS A 167 27.22 -10.25 -15.07
CA LYS A 167 28.04 -10.92 -16.08
C LYS A 167 27.17 -11.35 -17.26
N ASP A 168 27.80 -11.70 -18.38
CA ASP A 168 27.07 -12.23 -19.54
C ASP A 168 26.37 -13.55 -19.19
N GLY A 169 25.14 -13.72 -19.68
CA GLY A 169 24.31 -14.90 -19.46
C GLY A 169 23.65 -14.90 -18.07
N LYS A 170 23.65 -16.06 -17.43
CA LYS A 170 22.97 -16.28 -16.14
C LYS A 170 23.67 -15.58 -14.97
N ASN A 171 22.89 -14.86 -14.19
CA ASN A 171 23.31 -14.22 -12.96
C ASN A 171 22.51 -14.79 -11.78
N THR A 172 23.11 -14.88 -10.62
CA THR A 172 22.43 -15.29 -9.39
C THR A 172 22.04 -14.04 -8.60
N LEU A 173 20.75 -13.89 -8.32
CA LEU A 173 20.19 -12.88 -7.42
C LEU A 173 19.80 -13.58 -6.14
N ALA A 174 20.33 -13.13 -4.99
CA ALA A 174 19.95 -13.63 -3.68
C ALA A 174 19.54 -12.47 -2.77
N VAL A 175 18.57 -12.72 -1.88
CA VAL A 175 18.09 -11.78 -0.87
C VAL A 175 18.02 -12.48 0.46
N ARG A 176 18.63 -11.88 1.49
CA ARG A 176 18.50 -12.32 2.87
C ARG A 176 17.59 -11.35 3.59
N VAL A 177 16.59 -11.88 4.28
CA VAL A 177 15.64 -11.08 5.06
C VAL A 177 15.65 -11.49 6.51
N TRP A 178 15.61 -10.50 7.39
CA TRP A 178 15.35 -10.67 8.82
C TRP A 178 14.22 -9.77 9.25
N ASP A 179 13.27 -10.33 10.00
CA ASP A 179 12.14 -9.63 10.60
C ASP A 179 11.84 -10.18 11.99
N SER A 180 11.67 -9.30 12.98
CA SER A 180 11.27 -9.69 14.33
C SER A 180 9.76 -9.63 14.55
N THR A 181 9.03 -9.03 13.62
CA THR A 181 7.58 -8.80 13.73
C THR A 181 7.18 -8.29 15.11
N GLY A 182 7.70 -7.15 15.55
CA GLY A 182 7.25 -6.60 16.82
C GLY A 182 8.25 -5.67 17.51
N GLY A 183 7.90 -5.31 18.72
CA GLY A 183 8.71 -4.44 19.57
C GLY A 183 8.86 -3.04 18.99
N THR A 184 10.11 -2.66 18.72
CA THR A 184 10.48 -1.31 18.30
C THR A 184 10.44 -1.09 16.78
N LEU A 185 10.04 -2.09 16.00
CA LEU A 185 9.84 -1.94 14.56
C LEU A 185 8.42 -1.47 14.25
N PRO A 186 8.21 -0.60 13.26
CA PRO A 186 6.91 -0.39 12.67
C PRO A 186 6.41 -1.70 12.04
N HIS A 187 5.35 -2.28 12.60
CA HIS A 187 4.82 -3.58 12.17
C HIS A 187 3.29 -3.59 12.01
N GLY A 188 2.60 -2.47 12.33
CA GLY A 188 1.15 -2.40 12.24
C GLY A 188 0.45 -3.36 13.19
N LYS A 189 -0.54 -4.10 12.72
CA LYS A 189 -1.26 -5.14 13.49
C LYS A 189 -0.66 -6.53 13.37
N GLN A 190 0.53 -6.67 12.82
CA GLN A 190 1.23 -7.95 12.75
C GLN A 190 1.61 -8.46 14.15
N SER A 191 1.52 -9.75 14.38
CA SER A 191 1.89 -10.40 15.63
C SER A 191 2.48 -11.79 15.39
N PRO A 192 3.57 -12.15 16.09
CA PRO A 192 4.07 -13.53 16.09
C PRO A 192 3.09 -14.49 16.79
N ASN A 193 2.16 -13.96 17.59
CA ASN A 193 1.09 -14.70 18.27
C ASN A 193 -0.26 -14.04 17.93
N PRO A 194 -0.81 -14.27 16.72
CA PRO A 194 -2.03 -13.61 16.26
C PRO A 194 -3.23 -13.97 17.14
N GLY A 195 -4.11 -12.99 17.35
CA GLY A 195 -5.32 -13.16 18.14
C GLY A 195 -6.03 -11.84 18.42
N GLY A 196 -7.35 -11.89 18.63
CA GLY A 196 -8.16 -10.71 18.83
C GLY A 196 -8.10 -9.77 17.62
N ILE A 197 -7.53 -8.59 17.83
CA ILE A 197 -7.36 -7.54 16.81
C ILE A 197 -5.95 -7.49 16.22
N PHE A 198 -5.11 -8.49 16.46
CA PHE A 198 -3.76 -8.65 15.90
C PHE A 198 -3.70 -9.89 15.04
N TYR A 199 -2.98 -9.83 13.92
CA TYR A 199 -3.05 -10.79 12.83
C TYR A 199 -1.70 -11.42 12.52
N THR A 200 -1.70 -12.45 11.69
CA THR A 200 -0.52 -13.19 11.27
C THR A 200 0.57 -12.27 10.72
N SER A 201 1.82 -12.50 11.14
CA SER A 201 3.02 -11.80 10.68
C SER A 201 3.21 -11.90 9.17
N VAL A 202 3.91 -10.92 8.62
CA VAL A 202 4.28 -10.84 7.21
C VAL A 202 5.78 -10.60 7.12
N SER A 203 6.55 -11.64 6.79
CA SER A 203 8.00 -11.53 6.70
C SER A 203 8.49 -11.80 5.28
N GLY A 204 9.51 -11.07 4.84
CA GLY A 204 10.12 -11.28 3.53
C GLY A 204 9.56 -10.38 2.43
N ILE A 205 9.74 -10.84 1.19
CA ILE A 205 9.29 -10.12 -0.01
C ILE A 205 7.77 -10.25 -0.12
N TRP A 206 7.03 -9.13 0.01
CA TRP A 206 5.58 -9.14 -0.07
C TRP A 206 4.99 -8.20 -1.15
N GLN A 207 5.86 -7.48 -1.89
CA GLN A 207 5.48 -6.74 -3.09
C GLN A 207 6.42 -7.10 -4.26
N THR A 208 5.99 -6.79 -5.47
CA THR A 208 6.70 -7.12 -6.73
C THR A 208 8.18 -6.76 -6.69
N VAL A 209 8.99 -7.66 -7.25
CA VAL A 209 10.40 -7.45 -7.57
C VAL A 209 10.55 -7.35 -9.09
N TRP A 210 11.30 -6.34 -9.59
CA TRP A 210 11.45 -6.15 -11.03
C TRP A 210 12.75 -5.47 -11.42
N LEU A 211 13.12 -5.62 -12.71
CA LEU A 211 14.25 -4.91 -13.31
C LEU A 211 13.78 -3.82 -14.28
N GLU A 212 14.54 -2.74 -14.35
CA GLU A 212 14.37 -1.67 -15.33
C GLU A 212 15.71 -1.31 -15.98
N PRO A 213 15.81 -1.27 -17.34
CA PRO A 213 16.97 -0.74 -18.03
C PRO A 213 16.87 0.79 -18.09
N VAL A 214 17.91 1.49 -17.66
CA VAL A 214 17.97 2.95 -17.70
C VAL A 214 19.29 3.44 -18.30
N CYS A 215 19.32 4.66 -18.84
CA CYS A 215 20.58 5.31 -19.15
C CYS A 215 21.30 5.75 -17.86
N ALA A 216 22.58 6.05 -17.94
CA ALA A 216 23.34 6.58 -16.80
C ALA A 216 22.67 7.87 -16.24
N THR A 217 22.20 8.75 -17.13
CA THR A 217 21.32 9.87 -16.79
C THR A 217 19.88 9.44 -17.01
N HIS A 218 19.10 9.35 -15.92
CA HIS A 218 17.71 8.91 -15.94
C HIS A 218 16.86 9.62 -14.89
N ILE A 219 15.55 9.49 -15.02
CA ILE A 219 14.57 9.99 -14.05
C ILE A 219 14.55 9.03 -12.86
N SER A 220 14.91 9.50 -11.68
CA SER A 220 14.95 8.68 -10.45
C SER A 220 13.70 8.82 -9.59
N LYS A 221 13.04 10.00 -9.58
CA LYS A 221 11.82 10.29 -8.80
C LYS A 221 11.00 11.37 -9.50
N LEU A 222 9.69 11.30 -9.32
CA LEU A 222 8.74 12.37 -9.64
C LEU A 222 8.06 12.84 -8.35
N LYS A 223 7.95 14.16 -8.20
CA LYS A 223 7.06 14.79 -7.21
C LYS A 223 6.07 15.66 -7.95
N ILE A 224 4.78 15.38 -7.77
CA ILE A 224 3.67 16.03 -8.47
C ILE A 224 2.72 16.62 -7.42
N THR A 225 2.63 17.94 -7.37
CA THR A 225 1.80 18.65 -6.41
C THR A 225 0.81 19.54 -7.14
N PRO A 226 -0.50 19.31 -7.04
CA PRO A 226 -1.50 20.21 -7.59
C PRO A 226 -1.63 21.46 -6.73
N ASP A 227 -1.76 22.61 -7.36
CA ASP A 227 -2.12 23.89 -6.75
C ASP A 227 -3.37 24.44 -7.45
N LEU A 228 -4.53 24.25 -6.82
CA LEU A 228 -5.79 24.70 -7.35
C LEU A 228 -5.92 26.24 -7.34
N ASP A 229 -5.33 26.90 -6.36
CA ASP A 229 -5.47 28.36 -6.22
C ASP A 229 -4.74 29.09 -7.34
N SER A 230 -3.61 28.57 -7.81
CA SER A 230 -2.89 29.06 -8.98
C SER A 230 -3.27 28.34 -10.29
N SER A 231 -4.17 27.32 -10.22
CA SER A 231 -4.53 26.47 -11.35
C SER A 231 -3.31 25.87 -12.05
N SER A 232 -2.34 25.35 -11.27
CA SER A 232 -1.08 24.81 -11.78
C SER A 232 -0.71 23.48 -11.14
N PHE A 233 0.22 22.76 -11.78
CA PHE A 233 0.94 21.65 -11.15
C PHE A 233 2.38 22.07 -10.90
N ALA A 234 2.86 21.89 -9.67
CA ALA A 234 4.27 21.96 -9.33
C ALA A 234 4.88 20.57 -9.49
N ILE A 235 5.74 20.38 -10.50
CA ILE A 235 6.34 19.07 -10.82
C ILE A 235 7.86 19.18 -10.68
N THR A 236 8.45 18.24 -9.92
CA THR A 236 9.89 18.06 -9.85
C THR A 236 10.27 16.73 -10.47
N VAL A 237 11.16 16.76 -11.44
CA VAL A 237 11.77 15.58 -12.08
C VAL A 237 13.18 15.42 -11.53
N SER A 238 13.42 14.39 -10.73
CA SER A 238 14.72 14.15 -10.11
C SER A 238 15.64 13.32 -11.00
N SER A 239 16.90 13.70 -11.05
CA SER A 239 17.98 12.96 -11.73
C SER A 239 19.30 13.16 -10.98
N ALA A 240 20.20 12.18 -11.04
CA ALA A 240 21.57 12.35 -10.53
C ALA A 240 22.39 13.35 -11.37
N ASP A 241 21.97 13.65 -12.59
CA ASP A 241 22.63 14.60 -13.49
C ASP A 241 21.97 16.00 -13.38
N GLU A 242 22.63 16.93 -12.73
CA GLU A 242 22.13 18.30 -12.53
C GLU A 242 22.02 19.13 -13.83
N LYS A 243 22.71 18.69 -14.91
CA LYS A 243 22.67 19.36 -16.23
C LYS A 243 21.54 18.83 -17.11
N ALA A 244 20.86 17.79 -16.67
CA ALA A 244 19.74 17.23 -17.41
C ALA A 244 18.54 18.19 -17.42
N VAL A 245 17.76 18.13 -18.48
CA VAL A 245 16.60 18.98 -18.71
C VAL A 245 15.38 18.11 -18.94
N ALA A 246 14.32 18.35 -18.19
CA ALA A 246 13.05 17.66 -18.34
C ALA A 246 12.11 18.43 -19.27
N ASN A 247 11.48 17.72 -20.20
CA ASN A 247 10.29 18.18 -20.93
C ASN A 247 9.08 17.46 -20.31
N ILE A 248 8.09 18.24 -19.89
CA ILE A 248 6.90 17.77 -19.17
C ILE A 248 5.66 18.19 -19.96
N LYS A 249 4.87 17.21 -20.42
CA LYS A 249 3.60 17.42 -21.10
C LYS A 249 2.46 16.96 -20.21
N ILE A 250 1.42 17.78 -20.13
CA ILE A 250 0.16 17.48 -19.44
C ILE A 250 -0.90 17.28 -20.53
N LEU A 251 -1.59 16.12 -20.51
CA LEU A 251 -2.55 15.75 -21.54
C LEU A 251 -3.95 15.52 -20.95
N ASP A 252 -4.95 16.00 -21.67
CA ASP A 252 -6.36 15.67 -21.45
C ASP A 252 -6.82 14.74 -22.57
N LYS A 253 -6.98 13.44 -22.28
CA LYS A 253 -7.38 12.40 -23.25
C LYS A 253 -6.50 12.42 -24.52
N GLY A 254 -5.19 12.44 -24.32
CA GLY A 254 -4.20 12.42 -25.40
C GLY A 254 -3.92 13.78 -26.08
N LYS A 255 -4.66 14.84 -25.72
CA LYS A 255 -4.40 16.20 -26.21
C LYS A 255 -3.54 16.96 -25.21
N VAL A 256 -2.39 17.49 -25.65
CA VAL A 256 -1.55 18.36 -24.82
C VAL A 256 -2.30 19.64 -24.46
N VAL A 257 -2.46 19.89 -23.15
CA VAL A 257 -3.13 21.07 -22.60
C VAL A 257 -2.16 22.05 -21.94
N ALA A 258 -0.98 21.55 -21.53
CA ALA A 258 0.13 22.36 -21.07
C ALA A 258 1.45 21.62 -21.31
N GLU A 259 2.53 22.35 -21.51
CA GLU A 259 3.88 21.81 -21.70
C GLU A 259 4.91 22.79 -21.16
N THR A 260 6.00 22.27 -20.61
CA THR A 260 7.13 23.09 -20.16
C THR A 260 8.44 22.34 -20.26
N VAL A 261 9.53 23.11 -20.31
CA VAL A 261 10.90 22.60 -20.21
C VAL A 261 11.54 23.23 -18.99
N ALA A 262 12.12 22.39 -18.12
CA ALA A 262 12.75 22.85 -16.88
C ALA A 262 14.01 22.04 -16.56
N PRO A 263 15.01 22.61 -15.87
CA PRO A 263 16.15 21.85 -15.39
C PRO A 263 15.69 20.72 -14.45
N ALA A 264 16.33 19.56 -14.51
CA ALA A 264 16.14 18.51 -13.52
C ALA A 264 16.41 19.05 -12.09
N ASN A 265 15.78 18.42 -11.09
CA ASN A 265 15.88 18.80 -9.67
C ASN A 265 15.34 20.22 -9.32
N LYS A 266 14.65 20.86 -10.26
CA LYS A 266 13.97 22.15 -10.02
C LYS A 266 12.46 21.97 -10.15
N VAL A 267 11.72 22.74 -9.35
CA VAL A 267 10.25 22.77 -9.43
C VAL A 267 9.83 23.49 -10.71
N ALA A 268 9.06 22.82 -11.54
CA ALA A 268 8.38 23.42 -12.69
C ALA A 268 6.91 23.68 -12.33
N ASN A 269 6.51 24.96 -12.26
CA ASN A 269 5.12 25.34 -12.10
C ASN A 269 4.45 25.43 -13.47
N ILE A 270 3.48 24.57 -13.74
CA ILE A 270 2.88 24.39 -15.06
C ILE A 270 1.40 24.78 -14.97
N PRO A 271 1.00 25.95 -15.47
CA PRO A 271 -0.40 26.39 -15.43
C PRO A 271 -1.25 25.55 -16.39
N VAL A 272 -2.47 25.22 -15.96
CA VAL A 272 -3.49 24.56 -16.75
C VAL A 272 -4.72 25.45 -16.80
N VAL A 273 -5.11 25.88 -17.98
CA VAL A 273 -6.26 26.79 -18.15
C VAL A 273 -7.55 26.03 -17.92
N ASN A 274 -8.42 26.54 -17.02
CA ASN A 274 -9.70 25.92 -16.64
C ASN A 274 -9.56 24.44 -16.29
N PRO A 275 -8.78 24.09 -15.26
CA PRO A 275 -8.47 22.70 -14.97
C PRO A 275 -9.71 21.89 -14.59
N LYS A 276 -9.80 20.66 -15.09
CA LYS A 276 -10.76 19.67 -14.64
C LYS A 276 -10.31 19.14 -13.27
N LEU A 277 -11.23 19.16 -12.31
CA LEU A 277 -10.90 18.81 -10.93
C LEU A 277 -11.12 17.33 -10.67
N TRP A 278 -10.23 16.76 -9.84
CA TRP A 278 -10.40 15.43 -9.28
C TRP A 278 -11.32 15.50 -8.05
N SER A 279 -12.28 14.61 -7.97
CA SER A 279 -13.12 14.39 -6.78
C SER A 279 -13.72 12.97 -6.80
N PRO A 280 -14.28 12.45 -5.70
CA PRO A 280 -14.91 11.13 -5.66
C PRO A 280 -15.99 10.91 -6.72
N ASN A 281 -16.74 11.94 -7.07
CA ASN A 281 -17.82 11.88 -8.08
C ASN A 281 -17.33 12.17 -9.51
N SER A 282 -16.11 12.73 -9.66
CA SER A 282 -15.48 13.03 -10.94
C SER A 282 -13.96 12.84 -10.82
N PRO A 283 -13.47 11.59 -10.81
CA PRO A 283 -12.04 11.29 -10.57
C PRO A 283 -11.20 11.53 -11.83
N PHE A 284 -11.20 12.77 -12.31
CA PHE A 284 -10.50 13.16 -13.51
C PHE A 284 -8.99 13.22 -13.27
N LEU A 285 -8.22 12.53 -14.11
CA LEU A 285 -6.76 12.53 -14.11
C LEU A 285 -6.24 13.01 -15.46
N TYR A 286 -5.24 13.87 -15.43
CA TYR A 286 -4.43 14.22 -16.59
C TYR A 286 -3.35 13.18 -16.77
N ASP A 287 -3.08 12.75 -18.01
CA ASP A 287 -1.90 11.97 -18.32
C ASP A 287 -0.67 12.88 -18.36
N LEU A 288 0.48 12.36 -17.94
CA LEU A 288 1.77 13.05 -18.03
C LEU A 288 2.74 12.24 -18.89
N GLU A 289 3.37 12.92 -19.86
CA GLU A 289 4.52 12.41 -20.58
C GLU A 289 5.75 13.23 -20.20
N ILE A 290 6.74 12.57 -19.63
CA ILE A 290 7.93 13.24 -19.09
C ILE A 290 9.15 12.63 -19.73
N SER A 291 9.92 13.42 -20.47
CA SER A 291 11.20 13.01 -21.03
C SER A 291 12.35 13.80 -20.42
N LEU A 292 13.50 13.14 -20.27
CA LEU A 292 14.74 13.74 -19.81
C LEU A 292 15.74 13.81 -20.96
N SER A 293 16.38 14.97 -21.13
CA SER A 293 17.39 15.19 -22.15
C SER A 293 18.70 15.62 -21.51
N LYS A 294 19.81 15.21 -22.11
CA LYS A 294 21.18 15.64 -21.82
C LYS A 294 21.88 16.04 -23.13
N ASP A 295 22.54 17.17 -23.14
CA ASP A 295 23.26 17.70 -24.32
C ASP A 295 22.37 17.73 -25.59
N GLY A 296 21.08 18.04 -25.43
CA GLY A 296 20.07 18.07 -26.50
C GLY A 296 19.54 16.71 -26.96
N GLN A 297 20.01 15.61 -26.41
CA GLN A 297 19.54 14.27 -26.75
C GLN A 297 18.60 13.71 -25.67
N LYS A 298 17.47 13.14 -26.08
CA LYS A 298 16.57 12.41 -25.14
C LYS A 298 17.27 11.15 -24.63
N VAL A 299 17.39 11.05 -23.30
CA VAL A 299 18.07 9.93 -22.63
C VAL A 299 17.14 9.04 -21.83
N ASP A 300 15.98 9.54 -21.41
CA ASP A 300 15.00 8.78 -20.64
C ASP A 300 13.59 9.31 -20.85
N GLU A 301 12.58 8.48 -20.57
CA GLU A 301 11.18 8.88 -20.56
C GLU A 301 10.36 8.01 -19.62
N VAL A 302 9.33 8.61 -19.00
CA VAL A 302 8.36 7.93 -18.17
C VAL A 302 6.96 8.48 -18.45
N LYS A 303 5.95 7.66 -18.21
CA LYS A 303 4.56 8.09 -18.14
C LYS A 303 4.13 8.23 -16.70
N SER A 304 3.20 9.14 -16.45
CA SER A 304 2.61 9.38 -15.14
C SER A 304 1.20 9.93 -15.29
N TYR A 305 0.60 10.36 -14.20
CA TYR A 305 -0.68 11.06 -14.20
C TYR A 305 -0.76 12.06 -13.03
N ALA A 306 -1.72 12.98 -13.09
CA ALA A 306 -1.95 13.98 -12.05
C ALA A 306 -3.46 14.31 -11.90
N GLY A 307 -3.91 14.52 -10.68
CA GLY A 307 -5.26 15.01 -10.37
C GLY A 307 -5.23 16.40 -9.79
N MET A 308 -5.94 17.36 -10.40
CA MET A 308 -6.08 18.71 -9.87
C MET A 308 -7.08 18.71 -8.71
N ARG A 309 -6.58 18.91 -7.48
CA ARG A 309 -7.42 18.93 -6.28
C ARG A 309 -6.80 19.76 -5.15
N LYS A 310 -7.63 20.16 -4.20
CA LYS A 310 -7.20 20.83 -2.96
C LYS A 310 -8.00 20.29 -1.79
N PHE A 311 -7.30 19.76 -0.77
CA PHE A 311 -7.87 19.51 0.56
C PHE A 311 -7.57 20.69 1.45
N ALA A 312 -8.58 21.18 2.17
CA ALA A 312 -8.44 22.37 3.02
C ALA A 312 -9.39 22.33 4.22
N ILE A 313 -9.09 23.14 5.20
CA ILE A 313 -9.97 23.44 6.34
C ILE A 313 -10.40 24.89 6.22
N LYS A 314 -11.71 25.13 6.18
CA LYS A 314 -12.28 26.47 6.23
C LYS A 314 -12.76 26.79 7.62
N LYS A 315 -12.32 27.92 8.14
CA LYS A 315 -12.85 28.49 9.37
C LYS A 315 -14.15 29.23 9.08
N LEU A 316 -15.28 28.77 9.66
CA LEU A 316 -16.59 29.34 9.39
C LEU A 316 -16.83 30.65 10.16
N SER A 317 -16.40 30.74 11.43
CA SER A 317 -16.43 31.96 12.22
C SER A 317 -15.39 31.91 13.35
N LYS A 318 -15.28 33.01 14.14
CA LYS A 318 -14.36 33.04 15.30
C LYS A 318 -14.71 31.97 16.35
N TRP A 319 -15.98 31.59 16.44
CA TRP A 319 -16.54 30.66 17.43
C TRP A 319 -17.11 29.38 16.85
N ALA A 320 -17.10 29.24 15.51
CA ALA A 320 -17.73 28.13 14.84
C ALA A 320 -16.72 27.12 14.34
N ASN A 321 -17.25 25.95 14.10
CA ASN A 321 -16.62 24.74 13.59
C ASN A 321 -15.70 24.99 12.39
N ARG A 322 -14.75 24.12 12.25
CA ARG A 322 -13.98 23.95 11.02
C ARG A 322 -14.76 23.10 10.03
N GLU A 323 -14.64 23.42 8.77
CA GLU A 323 -15.28 22.70 7.68
C GLU A 323 -14.22 22.04 6.80
N PHE A 324 -14.35 20.75 6.58
CA PHE A 324 -13.51 20.05 5.64
C PHE A 324 -13.93 20.41 4.22
N GLN A 325 -12.97 20.80 3.40
CA GLN A 325 -13.20 21.16 2.02
C GLN A 325 -12.37 20.32 1.04
N LEU A 326 -13.02 19.88 -0.03
CA LEU A 326 -12.41 19.39 -1.25
C LEU A 326 -12.71 20.37 -2.38
N ASN A 327 -11.66 20.91 -3.00
CA ASN A 327 -11.81 21.89 -4.12
C ASN A 327 -12.64 23.12 -3.74
N ASN A 328 -12.39 23.66 -2.54
CA ASN A 328 -13.11 24.80 -1.97
C ASN A 328 -14.63 24.57 -1.75
N ARG A 329 -15.09 23.32 -1.81
CA ARG A 329 -16.46 22.91 -1.50
C ARG A 329 -16.48 22.05 -0.24
N LYS A 330 -17.54 22.18 0.54
CA LYS A 330 -17.73 21.36 1.74
C LYS A 330 -17.72 19.87 1.36
N PHE A 331 -17.02 19.07 2.17
CA PHE A 331 -16.85 17.64 1.96
C PHE A 331 -17.04 16.89 3.27
N PHE A 332 -17.84 15.84 3.27
CA PHE A 332 -17.94 14.91 4.39
C PHE A 332 -17.20 13.62 4.03
N SER A 333 -16.10 13.33 4.73
CA SER A 333 -15.33 12.12 4.50
C SER A 333 -16.03 10.94 5.17
N PHE A 334 -16.65 10.07 4.39
CA PHE A 334 -17.40 8.93 4.88
C PHE A 334 -16.86 7.63 4.29
N GLY A 335 -16.34 6.74 5.13
CA GLY A 335 -15.55 5.63 4.63
C GLY A 335 -15.54 4.38 5.49
N LEU A 336 -14.75 3.43 5.01
CA LEU A 336 -14.44 2.18 5.69
C LEU A 336 -12.99 2.19 6.18
N LEU A 337 -12.76 1.59 7.35
CA LEU A 337 -11.45 1.23 7.83
C LEU A 337 -10.99 -0.03 7.10
N ASP A 338 -9.81 0.02 6.50
CA ASP A 338 -9.29 -1.08 5.69
C ASP A 338 -7.94 -1.56 6.23
N GLN A 339 -7.91 -2.79 6.74
CA GLN A 339 -6.72 -3.45 7.27
C GLN A 339 -5.80 -3.94 6.15
N GLY A 340 -6.33 -4.21 4.95
CA GLY A 340 -5.56 -4.69 3.80
C GLY A 340 -5.00 -6.10 3.96
N TYR A 341 -5.64 -6.98 4.73
CA TYR A 341 -5.26 -8.39 4.89
C TYR A 341 -6.09 -9.30 3.99
N TRP A 342 -5.45 -10.39 3.55
CA TRP A 342 -6.02 -11.44 2.70
C TRP A 342 -5.83 -12.81 3.35
N PRO A 343 -6.84 -13.70 3.36
CA PRO A 343 -6.71 -15.00 4.02
C PRO A 343 -5.66 -15.92 3.37
N ASP A 344 -5.38 -15.68 2.11
CA ASP A 344 -4.49 -16.48 1.27
C ASP A 344 -3.11 -15.83 1.05
N GLY A 345 -3.04 -14.50 1.00
CA GLY A 345 -1.82 -13.77 0.73
C GLY A 345 -1.33 -12.85 1.85
N LEU A 346 -2.04 -12.76 2.97
CA LEU A 346 -1.81 -11.84 4.09
C LEU A 346 -1.76 -10.37 3.61
N TYR A 347 -0.61 -9.71 3.57
CA TYR A 347 -0.51 -8.34 3.06
C TYR A 347 -0.61 -8.23 1.54
N THR A 348 -0.44 -9.33 0.81
CA THR A 348 -0.43 -9.35 -0.65
C THR A 348 -1.76 -9.85 -1.19
N ALA A 349 -2.49 -9.01 -1.90
CA ALA A 349 -3.69 -9.44 -2.62
C ALA A 349 -3.34 -10.55 -3.63
N PRO A 350 -4.16 -11.61 -3.76
CA PRO A 350 -3.85 -12.72 -4.66
C PRO A 350 -3.71 -12.30 -6.12
N THR A 351 -4.49 -11.32 -6.56
CA THR A 351 -4.45 -10.77 -7.93
C THR A 351 -4.70 -9.26 -7.91
N ASP A 352 -4.38 -8.59 -9.00
CA ASP A 352 -4.69 -7.18 -9.20
C ASP A 352 -6.22 -6.91 -9.20
N GLU A 353 -7.02 -7.85 -9.70
CA GLU A 353 -8.48 -7.81 -9.61
C GLU A 353 -8.95 -7.81 -8.15
N ALA A 354 -8.36 -8.66 -7.30
CA ALA A 354 -8.64 -8.71 -5.88
C ALA A 354 -8.28 -7.38 -5.20
N LEU A 355 -7.09 -6.85 -5.47
CA LEU A 355 -6.64 -5.56 -4.92
C LEU A 355 -7.64 -4.42 -5.21
N ARG A 356 -8.23 -4.41 -6.41
CA ARG A 356 -9.23 -3.41 -6.82
C ARG A 356 -10.61 -3.66 -6.21
N PHE A 357 -10.93 -4.92 -5.87
CA PHE A 357 -12.27 -5.32 -5.45
C PHE A 357 -12.74 -4.61 -4.16
N ASP A 358 -11.90 -4.52 -3.14
CA ASP A 358 -12.27 -3.88 -1.87
C ASP A 358 -12.56 -2.38 -2.06
N ILE A 359 -11.79 -1.70 -2.94
CA ILE A 359 -12.02 -0.30 -3.33
C ILE A 359 -13.36 -0.18 -4.07
N GLN A 360 -13.65 -1.09 -5.01
CA GLN A 360 -14.91 -1.09 -5.75
C GLN A 360 -16.10 -1.31 -4.80
N LYS A 361 -16.00 -2.24 -3.87
CA LYS A 361 -17.06 -2.50 -2.89
C LYS A 361 -17.30 -1.30 -1.97
N THR A 362 -16.24 -0.60 -1.57
CA THR A 362 -16.39 0.67 -0.84
C THR A 362 -17.24 1.68 -1.63
N LYS A 363 -17.00 1.82 -2.92
CA LYS A 363 -17.82 2.66 -3.82
C LYS A 363 -19.26 2.14 -3.98
N ASP A 364 -19.42 0.83 -4.15
CA ASP A 364 -20.72 0.18 -4.34
C ASP A 364 -21.63 0.43 -3.12
N PHE A 365 -21.08 0.40 -1.93
CA PHE A 365 -21.77 0.76 -0.70
C PHE A 365 -22.08 2.28 -0.57
N GLY A 366 -21.59 3.11 -1.47
CA GLY A 366 -21.84 4.57 -1.46
C GLY A 366 -20.91 5.36 -0.54
N PHE A 367 -19.80 4.80 -0.13
CA PHE A 367 -18.74 5.53 0.57
C PHE A 367 -17.87 6.33 -0.42
N ASN A 368 -17.21 7.36 0.08
CA ASN A 368 -16.30 8.20 -0.69
C ASN A 368 -14.86 8.17 -0.19
N SER A 369 -14.60 7.47 0.92
CA SER A 369 -13.30 7.45 1.59
C SER A 369 -12.92 6.05 2.08
N ILE A 370 -11.61 5.85 2.29
CA ILE A 370 -11.03 4.71 3.01
C ILE A 370 -10.00 5.28 3.99
N ARG A 371 -10.01 4.81 5.25
CA ARG A 371 -8.87 4.93 6.13
C ARG A 371 -8.03 3.67 6.00
N LYS A 372 -6.83 3.80 5.40
CA LYS A 372 -5.88 2.70 5.32
C LYS A 372 -5.19 2.57 6.67
N HIS A 373 -5.63 1.55 7.41
CA HIS A 373 -5.32 1.41 8.83
C HIS A 373 -3.97 0.76 9.05
N ILE A 374 -3.06 1.54 9.60
CA ILE A 374 -1.69 1.17 10.03
C ILE A 374 -0.95 0.18 9.12
N LYS A 375 -1.19 0.28 7.81
CA LYS A 375 -0.56 -0.46 6.71
C LYS A 375 -0.34 0.48 5.53
N VAL A 376 0.69 0.22 4.73
CA VAL A 376 0.91 0.87 3.43
C VAL A 376 0.70 -0.15 2.32
N GLU A 377 -0.08 0.20 1.31
CA GLU A 377 -0.40 -0.67 0.19
C GLU A 377 0.61 -0.58 -0.97
N PRO A 378 0.60 -1.54 -1.89
CA PRO A 378 1.31 -1.38 -3.17
C PRO A 378 0.83 -0.13 -3.93
N ALA A 379 1.74 0.51 -4.65
CA ALA A 379 1.47 1.73 -5.44
C ALA A 379 0.22 1.63 -6.33
N ARG A 380 -0.08 0.46 -6.86
CA ARG A 380 -1.26 0.18 -7.69
C ARG A 380 -2.58 0.41 -6.94
N TRP A 381 -2.63 0.14 -5.63
CA TRP A 381 -3.82 0.38 -4.81
C TRP A 381 -4.18 1.87 -4.77
N TYR A 382 -3.20 2.74 -4.54
CA TYR A 382 -3.42 4.20 -4.56
C TYR A 382 -3.83 4.69 -5.94
N THR A 383 -3.24 4.14 -7.01
CA THR A 383 -3.66 4.43 -8.39
C THR A 383 -5.12 4.04 -8.62
N TYR A 384 -5.59 2.94 -8.05
CA TYR A 384 -7.02 2.59 -8.13
C TYR A 384 -7.89 3.55 -7.32
N CYS A 385 -7.47 3.97 -6.14
CA CYS A 385 -8.18 5.01 -5.38
C CYS A 385 -8.28 6.32 -6.19
N ASP A 386 -7.19 6.73 -6.86
CA ASP A 386 -7.18 7.92 -7.73
C ASP A 386 -8.15 7.79 -8.90
N ARG A 387 -8.11 6.65 -9.61
CA ARG A 387 -8.95 6.41 -10.81
C ARG A 387 -10.42 6.18 -10.48
N MET A 388 -10.71 5.60 -9.34
CA MET A 388 -12.06 5.28 -8.90
C MET A 388 -12.68 6.38 -8.04
N GLY A 389 -11.91 7.37 -7.61
CA GLY A 389 -12.37 8.47 -6.78
C GLY A 389 -12.68 8.04 -5.35
N ILE A 390 -11.68 7.55 -4.65
CA ILE A 390 -11.73 7.29 -3.21
C ILE A 390 -10.72 8.19 -2.51
N VAL A 391 -11.16 8.94 -1.51
CA VAL A 391 -10.30 9.73 -0.63
C VAL A 391 -9.65 8.81 0.39
N VAL A 392 -8.35 8.99 0.64
CA VAL A 392 -7.57 8.13 1.53
C VAL A 392 -7.08 8.91 2.75
N TRP A 393 -7.29 8.34 3.94
CA TRP A 393 -6.55 8.67 5.15
C TRP A 393 -5.47 7.61 5.31
N GLN A 394 -4.22 8.00 5.33
CA GLN A 394 -3.09 7.07 5.39
C GLN A 394 -2.45 7.07 6.77
N ASP A 395 -2.55 5.95 7.45
CA ASP A 395 -1.88 5.75 8.73
C ASP A 395 -0.43 5.33 8.56
N MET A 396 0.43 5.74 9.50
CA MET A 396 1.73 5.11 9.72
C MET A 396 1.51 3.72 10.35
N PRO A 397 2.20 2.68 9.88
CA PRO A 397 2.22 1.40 10.60
C PRO A 397 2.71 1.58 12.04
N ALA A 398 1.91 1.16 13.01
CA ALA A 398 2.23 1.35 14.42
C ALA A 398 3.48 0.54 14.82
N GLN A 399 4.24 1.08 15.79
CA GLN A 399 5.26 0.35 16.55
C GLN A 399 4.84 0.33 18.02
N PHE A 400 5.18 -0.73 18.75
CA PHE A 400 4.91 -0.83 20.17
C PHE A 400 6.22 -0.72 20.96
N ALA A 401 6.82 0.46 20.91
CA ALA A 401 8.12 0.72 21.53
C ALA A 401 7.94 1.33 22.91
N GLY A 402 8.10 0.53 23.95
CA GLY A 402 8.07 0.98 25.34
C GLY A 402 6.89 0.43 26.14
N GLU A 403 6.78 0.89 27.40
CA GLU A 403 5.68 0.50 28.26
C GLU A 403 4.36 1.12 27.78
N TYR A 404 3.28 0.32 27.83
CA TYR A 404 1.93 0.79 27.55
C TYR A 404 1.53 1.83 28.58
N LYS A 405 1.43 3.08 28.16
CA LYS A 405 0.94 4.17 29.02
C LYS A 405 -0.58 4.23 28.99
N GLN A 406 -1.17 4.79 30.03
CA GLN A 406 -2.62 4.85 30.18
C GLN A 406 -3.26 5.59 29.00
N TRP A 407 -4.24 4.96 28.33
CA TRP A 407 -5.09 5.58 27.34
C TRP A 407 -6.14 6.49 28.02
N GLN A 408 -6.18 7.76 27.64
CA GLN A 408 -7.08 8.78 28.18
C GLN A 408 -7.77 9.57 27.06
N PRO A 409 -8.75 9.00 26.35
CA PRO A 409 -9.35 9.62 25.17
C PRO A 409 -10.47 10.63 25.50
N ARG A 410 -10.51 11.20 26.70
CA ARG A 410 -11.63 12.05 27.16
C ARG A 410 -11.30 13.54 27.32
N SER A 411 -10.05 13.94 27.09
CA SER A 411 -9.59 15.33 27.17
C SER A 411 -8.20 15.43 26.55
N TYR A 412 -7.68 16.65 26.42
CA TYR A 412 -6.25 16.79 26.08
C TYR A 412 -5.40 16.09 27.13
N PHE A 413 -4.51 15.26 26.64
CA PHE A 413 -3.63 14.43 27.45
C PHE A 413 -2.57 15.30 28.13
N LYS A 414 -2.35 15.07 29.43
CA LYS A 414 -1.37 15.81 30.26
C LYS A 414 -0.31 14.88 30.85
N GLY A 415 -0.34 13.59 30.50
CA GLY A 415 0.61 12.60 30.96
C GLY A 415 1.83 12.48 30.04
N GLU A 416 2.71 11.56 30.38
CA GLU A 416 3.83 11.18 29.53
C GLU A 416 3.38 10.19 28.47
N THR A 417 3.82 10.40 27.24
CA THR A 417 3.74 9.41 26.16
C THR A 417 4.75 8.29 26.36
N GLN A 418 4.74 7.28 25.47
CA GLN A 418 5.80 6.29 25.45
C GLN A 418 7.16 6.98 25.24
N ASN A 419 8.21 6.38 25.79
CA ASN A 419 9.57 6.86 25.63
C ASN A 419 10.38 5.78 24.91
N PRO A 420 10.26 5.67 23.58
CA PRO A 420 11.02 4.72 22.80
C PRO A 420 12.52 5.07 22.82
N ASN A 421 13.38 4.05 22.69
CA ASN A 421 14.81 4.30 22.56
C ASN A 421 15.12 5.03 21.23
N GLU A 422 16.30 5.66 21.15
CA GLU A 422 16.71 6.45 19.98
C GLU A 422 16.69 5.64 18.65
N TRP A 423 16.95 4.35 18.71
CA TRP A 423 16.94 3.49 17.53
C TRP A 423 15.50 3.35 16.99
N ALA A 424 14.53 3.14 17.87
CA ALA A 424 13.10 3.07 17.49
C ALA A 424 12.60 4.41 16.91
N VAL A 425 13.00 5.53 17.52
CA VAL A 425 12.68 6.88 17.00
C VAL A 425 13.26 7.09 15.60
N ARG A 426 14.55 6.74 15.40
CA ARG A 426 15.19 6.87 14.09
C ARG A 426 14.51 6.03 13.02
N ASN A 427 14.17 4.76 13.33
CA ASN A 427 13.47 3.89 12.38
C ASN A 427 12.09 4.42 12.04
N TYR A 428 11.30 4.81 13.04
CA TYR A 428 9.99 5.40 12.82
C TYR A 428 10.06 6.64 11.90
N LYS A 429 10.93 7.59 12.25
CA LYS A 429 11.09 8.83 11.44
C LYS A 429 11.60 8.53 10.04
N LYS A 430 12.52 7.56 9.87
CA LYS A 430 13.00 7.14 8.55
C LYS A 430 11.85 6.57 7.72
N GLU A 431 11.15 5.55 8.24
CA GLU A 431 10.08 4.88 7.49
C GLU A 431 8.91 5.83 7.21
N TRP A 432 8.48 6.65 8.17
CA TRP A 432 7.40 7.60 7.95
C TRP A 432 7.72 8.64 6.86
N LYS A 433 8.94 9.16 6.87
CA LYS A 433 9.41 10.06 5.80
C LYS A 433 9.39 9.37 4.44
N GLU A 434 9.94 8.15 4.34
CA GLU A 434 9.97 7.38 3.10
C GLU A 434 8.55 7.04 2.59
N ILE A 435 7.62 6.70 3.49
CA ILE A 435 6.21 6.47 3.16
C ILE A 435 5.60 7.75 2.54
N ILE A 436 5.71 8.89 3.22
CA ILE A 436 5.19 10.17 2.71
C ILE A 436 5.82 10.48 1.35
N GLU A 437 7.14 10.39 1.22
CA GLU A 437 7.85 10.70 -0.03
C GLU A 437 7.50 9.75 -1.19
N SER A 438 7.12 8.51 -0.91
CA SER A 438 6.68 7.55 -1.93
C SER A 438 5.23 7.79 -2.37
N LEU A 439 4.42 8.39 -1.50
CA LEU A 439 2.98 8.55 -1.69
C LEU A 439 2.52 9.98 -1.96
N GLU A 440 3.35 11.00 -1.75
CA GLU A 440 3.00 12.43 -1.84
C GLU A 440 2.42 12.87 -3.19
N SER A 441 2.66 12.11 -4.26
CA SER A 441 2.16 12.44 -5.60
C SER A 441 0.75 11.90 -5.89
N TYR A 442 0.19 11.03 -5.02
CA TYR A 442 -1.15 10.46 -5.23
C TYR A 442 -2.25 11.45 -4.84
N PRO A 443 -3.14 11.87 -5.77
CA PRO A 443 -4.20 12.83 -5.47
C PRO A 443 -5.23 12.35 -4.45
N CYS A 444 -5.46 11.05 -4.31
CA CYS A 444 -6.46 10.51 -3.39
C CYS A 444 -6.15 10.75 -1.91
N ILE A 445 -4.87 10.89 -1.52
CA ILE A 445 -4.49 11.04 -0.12
C ILE A 445 -4.86 12.44 0.36
N ALA A 446 -5.72 12.50 1.38
CA ALA A 446 -6.18 13.74 2.00
C ALA A 446 -5.53 14.01 3.35
N MET A 447 -5.12 12.97 4.04
CA MET A 447 -4.73 13.05 5.44
C MET A 447 -3.63 12.04 5.78
N TRP A 448 -2.65 12.50 6.57
CA TRP A 448 -1.62 11.68 7.19
C TRP A 448 -1.96 11.44 8.65
N VAL A 449 -1.84 10.19 9.10
CA VAL A 449 -2.17 9.78 10.47
C VAL A 449 -0.95 9.11 11.11
N PRO A 450 -0.06 9.87 11.77
CA PRO A 450 1.17 9.32 12.34
C PRO A 450 0.94 8.31 13.47
N PHE A 451 -0.14 8.43 14.25
CA PHE A 451 -0.43 7.50 15.34
C PHE A 451 -1.90 7.07 15.34
N ASN A 452 -2.12 5.79 15.71
CA ASN A 452 -3.44 5.26 16.01
C ASN A 452 -3.56 5.03 17.52
N GLU A 453 -4.62 5.57 18.12
CA GLU A 453 -4.86 5.47 19.55
C GLU A 453 -3.60 5.90 20.34
N ASN A 454 -3.20 5.16 21.36
CA ASN A 454 -1.96 5.43 22.08
C ASN A 454 -0.83 4.43 21.70
N TRP A 455 -1.01 3.68 20.62
CA TRP A 455 -0.08 2.61 20.21
C TRP A 455 1.20 3.21 19.67
N GLY A 456 2.30 3.03 20.42
CA GLY A 456 3.59 3.58 20.06
C GLY A 456 3.67 5.11 20.01
N GLN A 457 2.68 5.82 20.58
CA GLN A 457 2.59 7.26 20.55
C GLN A 457 3.72 7.91 21.36
N PHE A 458 4.54 8.72 20.72
CA PHE A 458 5.63 9.47 21.34
C PHE A 458 5.79 10.83 20.65
N ASP A 459 6.29 11.84 21.36
CA ASP A 459 6.58 13.19 20.85
C ASP A 459 5.50 13.73 19.89
N THR A 460 4.24 13.49 20.20
CA THR A 460 3.11 13.60 19.28
C THR A 460 3.02 14.96 18.60
N ALA A 461 3.25 16.06 19.34
CA ALA A 461 3.19 17.40 18.77
C ALA A 461 4.34 17.66 17.78
N GLU A 462 5.56 17.21 18.10
CA GLU A 462 6.73 17.33 17.21
C GLU A 462 6.53 16.49 15.94
N ILE A 463 6.07 15.25 16.09
CA ILE A 463 5.82 14.35 14.96
C ILE A 463 4.71 14.89 14.05
N ALA A 464 3.64 15.43 14.61
CA ALA A 464 2.56 16.04 13.83
C ALA A 464 3.04 17.26 13.03
N GLU A 465 3.79 18.16 13.67
CA GLU A 465 4.36 19.33 13.02
C GLU A 465 5.36 18.93 11.93
N TRP A 466 6.26 17.99 12.22
CA TRP A 466 7.20 17.46 11.26
C TRP A 466 6.51 16.77 10.06
N THR A 467 5.43 16.02 10.31
CA THR A 467 4.61 15.43 9.24
C THR A 467 4.03 16.52 8.34
N LYS A 468 3.53 17.63 8.94
CA LYS A 468 3.01 18.78 8.19
C LYS A 468 4.08 19.48 7.36
N GLN A 469 5.31 19.55 7.85
CA GLN A 469 6.45 20.13 7.10
C GLN A 469 6.87 19.25 5.93
N LEU A 470 6.81 17.92 6.06
CA LEU A 470 7.09 16.99 4.96
C LEU A 470 6.09 17.14 3.82
N ASP A 471 4.80 17.29 4.15
CA ASP A 471 3.74 17.50 3.18
C ASP A 471 2.69 18.52 3.67
N PRO A 472 2.88 19.79 3.38
CA PRO A 472 1.95 20.85 3.80
C PRO A 472 0.61 20.82 3.07
N THR A 473 0.45 20.02 2.00
CA THR A 473 -0.72 19.99 1.14
C THR A 473 -1.82 19.04 1.63
N ARG A 474 -1.57 18.26 2.68
CA ARG A 474 -2.51 17.34 3.31
C ARG A 474 -2.76 17.72 4.77
N LEU A 475 -3.86 17.21 5.29
CA LEU A 475 -4.18 17.34 6.71
C LEU A 475 -3.35 16.36 7.55
N VAL A 476 -3.14 16.71 8.81
CA VAL A 476 -2.49 15.83 9.80
C VAL A 476 -3.47 15.53 10.93
N ASN A 477 -3.80 14.26 11.06
CA ASN A 477 -4.52 13.69 12.20
C ASN A 477 -3.48 13.09 13.15
N ALA A 478 -3.08 13.85 14.16
CA ALA A 478 -1.90 13.56 14.97
C ALA A 478 -1.95 12.19 15.66
N ALA A 479 -3.13 11.81 16.19
CA ALA A 479 -3.36 10.51 16.80
C ALA A 479 -4.84 10.18 16.72
N SER A 480 -5.24 9.34 15.78
CA SER A 480 -6.62 8.92 15.61
C SER A 480 -7.10 8.13 16.83
N GLY A 481 -8.12 8.64 17.54
CA GLY A 481 -8.68 8.02 18.75
C GLY A 481 -7.71 7.89 19.93
N GLY A 482 -6.55 8.55 19.87
CA GLY A 482 -5.48 8.38 20.85
C GLY A 482 -5.52 9.30 22.05
N ASN A 483 -4.39 9.42 22.72
CA ASN A 483 -4.19 10.49 23.68
C ASN A 483 -4.08 11.80 22.89
N PHE A 484 -5.01 12.72 23.14
CA PHE A 484 -5.12 13.95 22.37
C PHE A 484 -4.11 15.01 22.84
N PHE A 485 -3.43 15.61 21.89
CA PHE A 485 -2.57 16.78 22.09
C PHE A 485 -3.12 17.94 21.28
N ASP A 486 -2.84 19.17 21.74
CA ASP A 486 -3.24 20.37 20.98
C ASP A 486 -2.29 20.60 19.79
N CYS A 487 -2.32 19.67 18.84
CA CYS A 487 -1.50 19.69 17.63
C CYS A 487 -2.27 19.06 16.46
N GLY A 488 -1.71 19.16 15.25
CA GLY A 488 -2.34 18.68 14.02
C GLY A 488 -3.61 19.45 13.62
N ASP A 489 -4.24 19.01 12.56
CA ASP A 489 -5.39 19.66 11.92
C ASP A 489 -6.74 19.08 12.39
N VAL A 490 -6.72 17.87 12.97
CA VAL A 490 -7.90 17.02 13.20
C VAL A 490 -8.03 16.67 14.68
N PHE A 491 -9.25 16.66 15.17
CA PHE A 491 -9.65 16.07 16.45
C PHE A 491 -10.50 14.84 16.16
N ASP A 492 -9.94 13.67 16.40
CA ASP A 492 -10.48 12.38 15.97
C ASP A 492 -10.77 11.48 17.18
N THR A 493 -12.01 11.08 17.32
CA THR A 493 -12.44 10.19 18.40
C THR A 493 -12.87 8.83 17.87
N HIS A 494 -12.64 7.77 18.67
CA HIS A 494 -13.15 6.42 18.41
C HIS A 494 -14.33 6.16 19.35
N ASP A 495 -15.47 5.71 18.79
CA ASP A 495 -16.67 5.42 19.58
C ASP A 495 -17.44 4.24 18.96
N TYR A 496 -17.29 3.07 19.56
CA TYR A 496 -17.95 1.83 19.13
C TYR A 496 -19.35 1.63 19.74
N GLY A 497 -19.80 2.57 20.55
CA GLY A 497 -21.19 2.63 21.02
C GLY A 497 -22.11 3.33 20.02
N ARG A 498 -22.89 4.31 20.50
CA ARG A 498 -23.58 5.27 19.64
C ARG A 498 -22.74 6.54 19.59
N PRO A 499 -22.04 6.81 18.47
CA PRO A 499 -21.09 7.91 18.41
C PRO A 499 -21.69 9.25 18.84
N THR A 500 -20.91 10.03 19.57
CA THR A 500 -21.31 11.34 20.05
C THR A 500 -20.22 12.37 19.79
N MET A 501 -20.59 13.65 19.83
CA MET A 501 -19.65 14.78 19.83
C MET A 501 -19.40 15.28 21.27
N ALA A 502 -19.32 14.36 22.24
CA ALA A 502 -19.08 14.68 23.66
C ALA A 502 -17.74 15.39 23.87
N LEU A 503 -16.77 15.09 23.02
CA LEU A 503 -15.52 15.83 22.90
C LEU A 503 -15.53 16.57 21.56
N PHE A 504 -15.20 17.85 21.60
CA PHE A 504 -15.24 18.74 20.44
C PHE A 504 -14.18 19.83 20.57
N ASP A 505 -13.40 20.04 19.54
CA ASP A 505 -12.48 21.15 19.45
C ASP A 505 -12.88 22.08 18.30
N GLY A 506 -13.38 23.27 18.62
CA GLY A 506 -13.79 24.28 17.64
C GLY A 506 -12.64 24.83 16.77
N ASN A 507 -11.39 24.53 17.11
CA ASN A 507 -10.21 24.95 16.36
C ASN A 507 -9.71 23.88 15.39
N LYS A 508 -10.25 22.66 15.43
CA LYS A 508 -9.85 21.50 14.63
C LYS A 508 -11.00 20.95 13.81
N LEU A 509 -10.67 20.13 12.83
CA LEU A 509 -11.64 19.33 12.11
C LEU A 509 -12.08 18.15 12.99
N ASN A 510 -13.35 18.07 13.36
CA ASN A 510 -13.84 17.01 14.24
C ASN A 510 -14.36 15.83 13.42
N VAL A 511 -13.84 14.64 13.68
CA VAL A 511 -14.21 13.40 12.99
C VAL A 511 -14.35 12.23 13.96
N ILE A 512 -15.00 11.18 13.52
CA ILE A 512 -15.05 9.88 14.18
C ILE A 512 -14.23 8.89 13.35
N GLY A 513 -12.97 8.68 13.72
CA GLY A 513 -12.01 7.87 12.97
C GLY A 513 -12.26 6.38 13.03
N GLU A 514 -13.02 5.92 14.02
CA GLU A 514 -13.53 4.55 14.10
C GLU A 514 -14.87 4.50 14.81
N TYR A 515 -15.83 3.76 14.22
CA TYR A 515 -17.12 3.50 14.83
C TYR A 515 -17.74 2.19 14.33
N GLY A 516 -18.78 1.74 14.99
CA GLY A 516 -19.61 0.62 14.59
C GLY A 516 -19.07 -0.73 15.01
N GLY A 517 -18.17 -1.33 14.26
CA GLY A 517 -17.60 -2.63 14.59
C GLY A 517 -18.66 -3.73 14.77
N ILE A 518 -19.79 -3.65 14.04
CA ILE A 518 -20.96 -4.51 14.23
C ILE A 518 -20.59 -5.96 13.96
N ASN A 519 -20.57 -6.77 15.01
CA ASN A 519 -20.29 -8.18 14.92
C ASN A 519 -21.38 -8.91 14.11
N CYS A 520 -20.98 -9.55 13.01
CA CYS A 520 -21.87 -10.34 12.15
C CYS A 520 -21.10 -11.54 11.60
N ARG A 521 -21.16 -12.64 12.32
CA ARG A 521 -20.46 -13.88 11.99
C ARG A 521 -21.23 -14.68 10.93
N ILE A 522 -20.56 -15.16 9.90
CA ILE A 522 -21.12 -15.99 8.83
C ILE A 522 -20.49 -17.37 8.89
N LYS A 523 -21.29 -18.37 9.27
CA LYS A 523 -20.84 -19.76 9.41
C LYS A 523 -20.26 -20.29 8.09
N GLY A 524 -19.07 -20.88 8.16
CA GLY A 524 -18.35 -21.45 7.02
C GLY A 524 -17.45 -20.45 6.28
N HIS A 525 -17.42 -19.18 6.73
CA HIS A 525 -16.57 -18.12 6.21
C HIS A 525 -15.66 -17.50 7.29
N GLU A 526 -15.54 -18.18 8.42
CA GLU A 526 -14.69 -17.77 9.52
C GLU A 526 -13.26 -18.29 9.35
N TRP A 527 -12.29 -17.53 9.84
CA TRP A 527 -10.89 -17.94 9.89
C TRP A 527 -10.66 -19.09 10.88
N ASP A 528 -11.35 -19.05 12.02
CA ASP A 528 -11.35 -20.08 13.05
C ASP A 528 -12.78 -20.33 13.54
N GLY A 529 -13.20 -21.56 13.57
CA GLY A 529 -14.56 -21.97 13.94
C GLY A 529 -14.99 -21.66 15.38
N GLY A 530 -14.08 -21.24 16.28
CA GLY A 530 -14.35 -21.10 17.72
C GLY A 530 -14.18 -19.71 18.32
N ASN A 531 -13.09 -19.03 18.06
CA ASN A 531 -12.60 -17.88 18.83
C ASN A 531 -12.77 -16.53 18.12
N ASN A 532 -13.94 -16.28 17.54
CA ASN A 532 -14.16 -15.04 16.81
C ASN A 532 -14.46 -13.88 17.75
N TRP A 533 -14.05 -12.66 17.33
CA TRP A 533 -14.20 -11.42 18.07
C TRP A 533 -14.98 -10.37 17.27
N GLY A 534 -15.63 -9.47 17.96
CA GLY A 534 -16.31 -8.32 17.42
C GLY A 534 -17.05 -7.57 18.53
N TYR A 535 -17.41 -6.32 18.30
CA TYR A 535 -18.11 -5.51 19.30
C TYR A 535 -19.54 -6.02 19.53
N GLY A 536 -19.82 -6.42 20.79
CA GLY A 536 -21.11 -6.94 21.20
C GLY A 536 -21.46 -8.34 20.67
N LYS A 537 -22.73 -8.72 20.79
CA LYS A 537 -23.22 -10.03 20.33
C LYS A 537 -23.30 -10.08 18.81
N SER A 538 -22.97 -11.23 18.21
CA SER A 538 -23.12 -11.43 16.77
C SER A 538 -24.58 -11.25 16.34
N ARG A 539 -24.79 -10.52 15.25
CA ARG A 539 -26.10 -10.24 14.64
C ARG A 539 -26.29 -11.06 13.37
N THR A 540 -27.53 -11.22 12.94
CA THR A 540 -27.82 -11.67 11.57
C THR A 540 -27.53 -10.56 10.57
N PRO A 541 -27.29 -10.85 9.28
CA PRO A 541 -27.06 -9.86 8.24
C PRO A 541 -28.12 -8.74 8.20
N GLU A 542 -29.41 -9.11 8.37
CA GLU A 542 -30.52 -8.17 8.37
C GLU A 542 -30.41 -7.19 9.55
N LYS A 543 -30.18 -7.70 10.76
CA LYS A 543 -30.03 -6.88 11.97
C LYS A 543 -28.75 -6.06 11.97
N ALA A 544 -27.68 -6.56 11.33
CA ALA A 544 -26.46 -5.81 11.13
C ALA A 544 -26.70 -4.63 10.16
N THR A 545 -27.43 -4.87 9.08
CA THR A 545 -27.85 -3.84 8.12
C THR A 545 -28.71 -2.76 8.79
N GLU A 546 -29.71 -3.14 9.57
CA GLU A 546 -30.57 -2.19 10.31
C GLU A 546 -29.75 -1.33 11.28
N ALA A 547 -28.85 -1.95 12.04
CA ALA A 547 -27.99 -1.24 12.98
C ALA A 547 -27.03 -0.28 12.26
N PHE A 548 -26.45 -0.69 11.13
CA PHE A 548 -25.60 0.16 10.30
C PHE A 548 -26.37 1.40 9.79
N ILE A 549 -27.59 1.20 9.27
CA ILE A 549 -28.44 2.30 8.76
C ILE A 549 -28.84 3.26 9.90
N ASP A 550 -29.13 2.74 11.11
CA ASP A 550 -29.41 3.61 12.26
C ASP A 550 -28.22 4.51 12.60
N LEU A 551 -27.00 3.95 12.61
CA LEU A 551 -25.78 4.73 12.83
C LEU A 551 -25.55 5.76 11.71
N THR A 552 -25.76 5.40 10.44
CA THR A 552 -25.62 6.33 9.32
C THR A 552 -26.62 7.49 9.42
N ASN A 553 -27.87 7.22 9.75
CA ASN A 553 -28.89 8.25 9.98
C ASN A 553 -28.55 9.15 11.19
N HIS A 554 -27.88 8.60 12.19
CA HIS A 554 -27.37 9.38 13.31
C HIS A 554 -26.27 10.36 12.87
N PHE A 555 -25.36 9.94 12.00
CA PHE A 555 -24.31 10.82 11.45
C PHE A 555 -24.86 12.00 10.63
N ILE A 556 -26.04 11.89 10.01
CA ILE A 556 -26.69 13.04 9.36
C ILE A 556 -26.88 14.19 10.36
N LYS A 557 -27.34 13.86 11.58
CA LYS A 557 -27.50 14.86 12.65
C LYS A 557 -26.15 15.35 13.18
N MET A 558 -25.20 14.45 13.40
CA MET A 558 -23.86 14.82 13.89
C MET A 558 -23.15 15.76 12.91
N ALA A 559 -23.34 15.59 11.60
CA ALA A 559 -22.79 16.46 10.57
C ALA A 559 -23.33 17.90 10.64
N GLU A 560 -24.60 18.07 11.04
CA GLU A 560 -25.20 19.39 11.31
C GLU A 560 -24.55 20.07 12.53
N PHE A 561 -24.09 19.29 13.51
CA PHE A 561 -23.41 19.77 14.73
C PHE A 561 -21.89 19.89 14.59
N GLY A 562 -21.31 19.62 13.41
CA GLY A 562 -19.91 19.89 13.13
C GLY A 562 -19.02 18.66 12.97
N CYS A 563 -19.54 17.43 12.96
CA CYS A 563 -18.81 16.27 12.51
C CYS A 563 -18.53 16.40 11.01
N GLN A 564 -17.27 16.16 10.59
CA GLN A 564 -16.83 16.35 9.21
C GLN A 564 -16.37 15.05 8.54
N GLY A 565 -16.43 13.93 9.24
CA GLY A 565 -16.09 12.62 8.68
C GLY A 565 -16.33 11.50 9.67
N ALA A 566 -16.53 10.29 9.13
CA ALA A 566 -16.72 9.08 9.92
C ALA A 566 -16.20 7.86 9.18
N ILE A 567 -15.51 6.97 9.88
CA ILE A 567 -14.93 5.74 9.33
C ILE A 567 -15.51 4.54 10.05
N TYR A 568 -16.25 3.71 9.32
CA TYR A 568 -16.84 2.48 9.87
C TYR A 568 -15.81 1.34 9.93
N THR A 569 -15.74 0.63 11.03
CA THR A 569 -14.89 -0.53 11.24
C THR A 569 -15.70 -1.81 10.99
N GLN A 570 -15.48 -2.55 9.86
CA GLN A 570 -14.42 -2.37 8.89
C GLN A 570 -14.82 -2.90 7.50
N THR A 571 -13.89 -2.86 6.52
CA THR A 571 -14.13 -3.31 5.13
C THR A 571 -14.42 -4.81 5.07
N THR A 572 -13.55 -5.64 5.62
CA THR A 572 -13.69 -7.10 5.66
C THR A 572 -13.49 -7.61 7.07
N ASP A 573 -13.99 -8.81 7.35
CA ASP A 573 -13.46 -9.58 8.47
C ASP A 573 -11.96 -9.78 8.27
N VAL A 574 -11.20 -9.88 9.35
CA VAL A 574 -9.77 -10.21 9.31
C VAL A 574 -9.48 -11.22 10.41
N GLU A 575 -9.05 -12.41 10.03
CA GLU A 575 -8.77 -13.52 10.94
C GLU A 575 -9.90 -13.75 11.97
N LEU A 576 -9.67 -13.49 13.25
CA LEU A 576 -10.68 -13.69 14.29
C LEU A 576 -11.71 -12.57 14.39
N GLU A 577 -11.43 -11.41 13.79
CA GLU A 577 -12.28 -10.24 13.86
C GLU A 577 -13.40 -10.29 12.82
N THR A 578 -14.67 -10.35 13.28
CA THR A 578 -15.86 -10.63 12.44
C THR A 578 -16.83 -9.45 12.34
N ASN A 579 -16.32 -8.24 12.20
CA ASN A 579 -17.07 -6.97 12.13
C ASN A 579 -16.98 -6.26 10.76
N GLY A 580 -16.42 -6.91 9.76
CA GLY A 580 -16.38 -6.39 8.39
C GLY A 580 -17.75 -6.29 7.74
N VAL A 581 -17.88 -5.45 6.70
CA VAL A 581 -19.08 -5.43 5.84
C VAL A 581 -19.12 -6.64 4.90
N MET A 582 -17.98 -7.34 4.76
CA MET A 582 -17.79 -8.57 3.98
C MET A 582 -17.03 -9.60 4.83
N THR A 583 -17.17 -10.88 4.46
CA THR A 583 -16.35 -11.95 5.05
C THR A 583 -14.88 -11.85 4.63
N TYR A 584 -13.97 -12.47 5.39
CA TYR A 584 -12.53 -12.42 5.14
C TYR A 584 -12.14 -12.98 3.77
N ASP A 585 -12.86 -14.00 3.29
CA ASP A 585 -12.69 -14.57 1.95
C ASP A 585 -13.40 -13.80 0.83
N ARG A 586 -14.05 -12.65 1.13
CA ARG A 586 -14.81 -11.79 0.21
C ARG A 586 -15.96 -12.51 -0.52
N LYS A 587 -16.33 -13.72 -0.10
CA LYS A 587 -17.39 -14.50 -0.78
C LYS A 587 -18.79 -14.08 -0.36
N VAL A 588 -18.95 -13.48 0.82
CA VAL A 588 -20.26 -13.05 1.34
C VAL A 588 -20.23 -11.57 1.70
N ILE A 589 -21.12 -10.80 1.09
CA ILE A 589 -21.44 -9.43 1.49
C ILE A 589 -22.44 -9.52 2.65
N LYS A 590 -22.07 -9.07 3.84
CA LYS A 590 -22.85 -9.27 5.07
C LYS A 590 -23.97 -8.27 5.27
N LEU A 591 -23.85 -7.08 4.65
CA LEU A 591 -24.86 -6.04 4.72
C LEU A 591 -25.62 -5.93 3.40
N ASP A 592 -26.90 -5.53 3.43
CA ASP A 592 -27.67 -5.22 2.23
C ASP A 592 -27.09 -3.98 1.53
N GLU A 593 -26.27 -4.23 0.49
CA GLU A 593 -25.53 -3.20 -0.25
C GLU A 593 -26.44 -2.08 -0.76
N LYS A 594 -27.63 -2.40 -1.26
CA LYS A 594 -28.56 -1.40 -1.79
C LYS A 594 -29.08 -0.47 -0.69
N LYS A 595 -29.54 -1.02 0.43
CA LYS A 595 -30.06 -0.24 1.56
C LYS A 595 -28.98 0.61 2.21
N VAL A 596 -27.77 0.04 2.39
CA VAL A 596 -26.61 0.75 2.93
C VAL A 596 -26.23 1.90 2.00
N ARG A 597 -26.13 1.64 0.68
CA ARG A 597 -25.85 2.67 -0.31
C ARG A 597 -26.87 3.84 -0.26
N GLU A 598 -28.15 3.52 -0.19
CA GLU A 598 -29.21 4.54 -0.11
C GLU A 598 -29.05 5.41 1.16
N ALA A 599 -28.69 4.82 2.29
CA ALA A 599 -28.44 5.55 3.53
C ALA A 599 -27.17 6.42 3.42
N ASN A 600 -26.07 5.87 2.90
CA ASN A 600 -24.79 6.56 2.77
C ASN A 600 -24.88 7.75 1.81
N LEU A 601 -25.59 7.61 0.69
CA LEU A 601 -25.81 8.72 -0.25
C LEU A 601 -26.65 9.84 0.37
N LYS A 602 -27.60 9.54 1.26
CA LYS A 602 -28.32 10.60 2.00
C LYS A 602 -27.38 11.43 2.86
N LEU A 603 -26.42 10.77 3.54
CA LEU A 603 -25.42 11.47 4.34
C LEU A 603 -24.48 12.33 3.47
N SER A 604 -23.99 11.78 2.37
CA SER A 604 -23.11 12.53 1.45
C SER A 604 -23.81 13.75 0.85
N ASN A 605 -25.10 13.63 0.53
CA ASN A 605 -25.89 14.71 -0.09
C ASN A 605 -26.38 15.79 0.90
N VAL A 606 -26.18 15.60 2.22
CA VAL A 606 -26.52 16.65 3.22
C VAL A 606 -25.76 17.95 2.94
N PHE A 607 -24.63 17.86 2.26
CA PHE A 607 -23.73 18.98 2.00
C PHE A 607 -23.75 19.49 0.55
N ASP A 608 -24.47 18.82 -0.33
CA ASP A 608 -24.62 19.23 -1.74
C ASP A 608 -25.74 20.27 -1.96
N LYS A 609 -26.33 20.80 -0.86
CA LYS A 609 -27.40 21.79 -0.88
C LYS A 609 -26.90 23.23 -0.84
#